data_f3ef842685481fbb69e99b840e06a380
#
_entry.id   f3ef842685481fbb69e99b840e06a380
#
_cell.length_a   1.000
_cell.length_b   1.000
_cell.length_c   1.000
_cell.angle_alpha   90.00
_cell.angle_beta   90.00
_cell.angle_gamma   90.00
#
_symmetry.space_group_name_H-M   'P 1'
#
loop_
_entity.id
_entity.type
_entity.pdbx_description
1 polymer ?
#
loop_
_entity_poly.entity_id
_entity_poly.type
_entity_poly.pdbx_seq_one_letter_code
_entity_poly.pdbx_strand_id
1 'polypeptide(L)'
;MHSWPQPSVPSVGGTPVALQLFDTADAALKPVAVYDGRAGMYVCGITPYDSTHLGHAATYLTFDLIHRILLDNGVSVRFVQNITDVDDPLFERAARDGVDWRELGESQINLFRSDMEDLRVIPPRDYVSVTDS
;
A
#
# COMPACT_ATOMS: atom_id res chain seq x y z
N MET A 1 -7.89 -2.65 11.45
CA MET A 1 -8.15 -3.61 10.33
C MET A 1 -6.95 -4.52 10.10
N HIS A 2 -7.12 -5.78 9.63
CA HIS A 2 -6.00 -6.66 9.26
C HIS A 2 -5.66 -6.51 7.76
N SER A 3 -4.37 -6.64 7.42
CA SER A 3 -3.88 -6.68 6.04
C SER A 3 -3.88 -8.13 5.49
N TRP A 4 -3.22 -8.35 4.37
CA TRP A 4 -2.97 -9.68 3.78
C TRP A 4 -1.74 -10.36 4.40
N PRO A 5 -1.55 -11.68 4.17
CA PRO A 5 -0.38 -12.40 4.67
C PRO A 5 0.93 -11.88 4.07
N GLN A 6 1.97 -11.86 4.89
CA GLN A 6 3.29 -11.45 4.42
C GLN A 6 3.91 -12.54 3.52
N PRO A 7 4.35 -12.20 2.29
CA PRO A 7 5.05 -13.13 1.43
C PRO A 7 6.45 -13.43 1.96
N SER A 8 7.02 -14.58 1.56
CA SER A 8 8.43 -14.85 1.77
C SER A 8 9.27 -13.89 0.92
N VAL A 9 10.15 -13.14 1.56
CA VAL A 9 11.11 -12.26 0.89
C VAL A 9 12.49 -12.89 0.98
N PRO A 10 13.02 -13.47 -0.12
CA PRO A 10 14.32 -14.10 -0.09
C PRO A 10 15.45 -13.06 0.06
N SER A 11 16.50 -13.42 0.79
CA SER A 11 17.74 -12.64 0.78
C SER A 11 18.50 -12.91 -0.52
N VAL A 12 18.88 -11.86 -1.21
CA VAL A 12 19.67 -11.93 -2.44
C VAL A 12 21.09 -11.46 -2.12
N GLY A 13 22.08 -12.29 -2.49
CA GLY A 13 23.49 -11.91 -2.31
C GLY A 13 23.90 -10.79 -3.27
N GLY A 14 24.85 -9.94 -2.84
CA GLY A 14 25.37 -8.84 -3.66
C GLY A 14 25.58 -7.56 -2.86
N THR A 15 25.88 -6.47 -3.56
CA THR A 15 25.98 -5.16 -2.95
C THR A 15 24.66 -4.43 -3.10
N PRO A 16 24.00 -3.99 -2.01
CA PRO A 16 22.77 -3.24 -2.07
C PRO A 16 22.90 -1.95 -2.89
N VAL A 17 21.85 -1.61 -3.62
CA VAL A 17 21.81 -0.38 -4.42
C VAL A 17 21.25 0.75 -3.58
N ALA A 18 21.94 1.90 -3.56
CA ALA A 18 21.46 3.10 -2.88
C ALA A 18 20.18 3.61 -3.56
N LEU A 19 19.10 3.72 -2.79
CA LEU A 19 17.82 4.22 -3.29
C LEU A 19 17.78 5.74 -3.27
N GLN A 20 17.44 6.32 -4.42
CA GLN A 20 17.11 7.74 -4.55
C GLN A 20 15.72 7.88 -5.15
N LEU A 21 14.94 8.79 -4.60
CA LEU A 21 13.61 9.12 -5.09
C LEU A 21 13.55 10.60 -5.49
N PHE A 22 12.71 10.89 -6.47
CA PHE A 22 12.47 12.28 -6.86
C PHE A 22 11.58 12.96 -5.82
N ASP A 23 12.13 14.00 -5.19
CA ASP A 23 11.41 14.85 -4.24
C ASP A 23 10.77 16.01 -5.02
N THR A 24 9.44 16.08 -5.00
CA THR A 24 8.69 17.11 -5.73
C THR A 24 8.81 18.49 -5.10
N ALA A 25 9.05 18.58 -3.78
CA ALA A 25 9.19 19.85 -3.09
C ALA A 25 10.49 20.57 -3.49
N ASP A 26 11.58 19.80 -3.62
CA ASP A 26 12.91 20.34 -3.97
C ASP A 26 13.25 20.11 -5.46
N ALA A 27 12.38 19.47 -6.22
CA ALA A 27 12.54 19.13 -7.64
C ALA A 27 13.88 18.41 -7.93
N ALA A 28 14.30 17.50 -7.07
CA ALA A 28 15.60 16.82 -7.13
C ALA A 28 15.52 15.36 -6.71
N LEU A 29 16.45 14.53 -7.22
CA LEU A 29 16.66 13.18 -6.69
C LEU A 29 17.35 13.27 -5.34
N LYS A 30 16.79 12.60 -4.34
CA LYS A 30 17.29 12.56 -2.97
C LYS A 30 17.33 11.14 -2.42
N PRO A 31 18.29 10.83 -1.56
CA PRO A 31 18.24 9.60 -0.79
C PRO A 31 17.01 9.61 0.13
N VAL A 32 16.41 8.43 0.36
CA VAL A 32 15.34 8.28 1.34
C VAL A 32 15.87 8.58 2.74
N ALA A 33 15.11 9.36 3.51
CA ALA A 33 15.47 9.66 4.88
C ALA A 33 15.38 8.41 5.77
N VAL A 34 16.49 8.07 6.41
CA VAL A 34 16.61 6.94 7.33
C VAL A 34 17.08 7.46 8.68
N TYR A 35 16.33 7.17 9.73
CA TYR A 35 16.64 7.56 11.09
C TYR A 35 16.82 6.32 11.95
N ASP A 36 17.99 6.17 12.55
CA ASP A 36 18.32 5.02 13.42
C ASP A 36 18.01 3.66 12.75
N GLY A 37 18.41 3.51 11.47
CA GLY A 37 18.18 2.30 10.68
C GLY A 37 16.72 2.04 10.29
N ARG A 38 15.85 3.06 10.38
CA ARG A 38 14.42 2.96 10.10
C ARG A 38 13.96 4.00 9.09
N ALA A 39 13.08 3.59 8.19
CA ALA A 39 12.37 4.47 7.28
C ALA A 39 10.86 4.36 7.50
N GLY A 40 10.16 5.49 7.44
CA GLY A 40 8.70 5.53 7.38
C GLY A 40 8.22 5.54 5.92
N MET A 41 7.22 4.75 5.60
CA MET A 41 6.56 4.76 4.29
C MET A 41 5.05 4.81 4.50
N TYR A 42 4.42 5.87 3.99
CA TYR A 42 2.97 5.99 3.94
C TYR A 42 2.52 5.93 2.48
N VAL A 43 1.59 5.03 2.19
CA VAL A 43 1.02 4.86 0.86
C VAL A 43 -0.49 5.03 0.97
N CYS A 44 -1.05 5.96 0.19
CA CYS A 44 -2.48 6.12 0.10
C CYS A 44 -3.13 4.84 -0.43
N GLY A 45 -4.19 4.40 0.26
CA GLY A 45 -4.93 3.21 -0.12
C GLY A 45 -6.00 3.50 -1.18
N ILE A 46 -6.93 2.58 -1.31
CA ILE A 46 -8.06 2.69 -2.25
C ILE A 46 -9.29 3.30 -1.58
N THR A 47 -10.18 3.87 -2.40
CA THR A 47 -11.59 4.04 -2.08
C THR A 47 -12.32 2.80 -2.62
N PRO A 48 -12.90 1.95 -1.75
CA PRO A 48 -13.36 0.62 -2.13
C PRO A 48 -14.78 0.65 -2.75
N TYR A 49 -14.96 1.37 -3.85
CA TYR A 49 -16.23 1.48 -4.55
C TYR A 49 -16.31 0.62 -5.82
N ASP A 50 -15.15 0.18 -6.34
CA ASP A 50 -15.07 -0.67 -7.54
C ASP A 50 -13.82 -1.56 -7.47
N SER A 51 -13.77 -2.57 -8.33
CA SER A 51 -12.63 -3.49 -8.44
C SER A 51 -11.35 -2.76 -8.78
N THR A 52 -10.25 -3.23 -8.23
CA THR A 52 -8.92 -2.74 -8.59
C THR A 52 -8.57 -3.08 -10.05
N HIS A 53 -7.68 -2.34 -10.63
CA HIS A 53 -7.22 -2.53 -12.00
C HIS A 53 -5.69 -2.44 -12.07
N LEU A 54 -5.11 -2.66 -13.24
CA LEU A 54 -3.65 -2.66 -13.46
C LEU A 54 -2.95 -1.36 -13.03
N GLY A 55 -3.65 -0.22 -13.02
CA GLY A 55 -3.12 1.04 -12.50
C GLY A 55 -2.86 0.97 -10.99
N HIS A 56 -3.77 0.35 -10.22
CA HIS A 56 -3.56 0.10 -8.80
C HIS A 56 -2.39 -0.87 -8.59
N ALA A 57 -2.34 -1.97 -9.36
CA ALA A 57 -1.24 -2.92 -9.29
C ALA A 57 0.12 -2.24 -9.55
N ALA A 58 0.23 -1.39 -10.57
CA ALA A 58 1.45 -0.65 -10.89
C ALA A 58 1.87 0.26 -9.72
N THR A 59 0.92 0.95 -9.08
CA THR A 59 1.19 1.80 -7.92
C THR A 59 1.75 0.99 -6.76
N TYR A 60 1.05 -0.06 -6.33
CA TYR A 60 1.44 -0.83 -5.15
C TYR A 60 2.71 -1.65 -5.38
N LEU A 61 2.95 -2.18 -6.58
CA LEU A 61 4.20 -2.85 -6.93
C LEU A 61 5.39 -1.88 -6.95
N THR A 62 5.17 -0.61 -7.33
CA THR A 62 6.23 0.41 -7.26
C THR A 62 6.64 0.68 -5.81
N PHE A 63 5.68 0.83 -4.89
CA PHE A 63 5.99 1.01 -3.48
C PHE A 63 6.55 -0.27 -2.83
N ASP A 64 6.10 -1.45 -3.26
CA ASP A 64 6.68 -2.72 -2.82
C ASP A 64 8.16 -2.87 -3.26
N LEU A 65 8.50 -2.43 -4.47
CA LEU A 65 9.88 -2.40 -4.93
C LEU A 65 10.75 -1.47 -4.06
N ILE A 66 10.24 -0.27 -3.74
CA ILE A 66 10.91 0.65 -2.81
C ILE A 66 11.13 -0.01 -1.44
N HIS A 67 10.09 -0.67 -0.91
CA HIS A 67 10.16 -1.38 0.36
C HIS A 67 11.25 -2.47 0.34
N ARG A 68 11.29 -3.29 -0.72
CA ARG A 68 12.28 -4.36 -0.88
C ARG A 68 13.71 -3.82 -1.00
N ILE A 69 13.92 -2.72 -1.72
CA ILE A 69 15.24 -2.10 -1.82
C ILE A 69 15.70 -1.57 -0.45
N LEU A 70 14.80 -0.98 0.33
CA LEU A 70 15.13 -0.53 1.70
C LEU A 70 15.49 -1.71 2.60
N LEU A 71 14.75 -2.83 2.53
CA LEU A 71 15.07 -4.05 3.28
C LEU A 71 16.42 -4.63 2.87
N ASP A 72 16.73 -4.66 1.56
CA ASP A 72 18.01 -5.13 1.04
C ASP A 72 19.18 -4.26 1.53
N ASN A 73 18.94 -2.97 1.74
CA ASN A 73 19.88 -2.03 2.38
C ASN A 73 19.96 -2.17 3.91
N GLY A 74 19.30 -3.14 4.51
CA GLY A 74 19.29 -3.35 5.96
C GLY A 74 18.43 -2.34 6.73
N VAL A 75 17.58 -1.57 6.04
CA VAL A 75 16.69 -0.57 6.63
C VAL A 75 15.37 -1.23 7.05
N SER A 76 14.98 -1.08 8.30
CA SER A 76 13.65 -1.48 8.77
C SER A 76 12.61 -0.47 8.27
N VAL A 77 11.54 -0.95 7.64
CA VAL A 77 10.48 -0.09 7.08
C VAL A 77 9.21 -0.16 7.93
N ARG A 78 8.74 0.99 8.40
CA ARG A 78 7.40 1.12 8.95
C ARG A 78 6.46 1.53 7.82
N PHE A 79 5.81 0.55 7.22
CA PHE A 79 4.83 0.76 6.16
C PHE A 79 3.43 0.93 6.74
N VAL A 80 2.78 2.04 6.41
CA VAL A 80 1.42 2.40 6.80
C VAL A 80 0.61 2.63 5.54
N GLN A 81 -0.59 2.08 5.49
CA GLN A 81 -1.53 2.28 4.41
C GLN A 81 -2.94 2.50 4.97
N ASN A 82 -3.66 3.48 4.43
CA ASN A 82 -5.06 3.68 4.75
C ASN A 82 -5.99 2.98 3.76
N ILE A 83 -7.27 2.94 4.12
CA ILE A 83 -8.41 2.69 3.24
C ILE A 83 -9.39 3.85 3.44
N THR A 84 -9.85 4.43 2.34
CA THR A 84 -10.88 5.47 2.36
C THR A 84 -12.25 4.81 2.20
N ASP A 85 -12.71 4.14 3.26
CA ASP A 85 -13.95 3.37 3.30
C ASP A 85 -15.20 4.21 3.65
N VAL A 86 -15.04 5.52 3.73
CA VAL A 86 -16.12 6.52 3.84
C VAL A 86 -15.83 7.62 2.82
N ASP A 87 -16.51 7.58 1.67
CA ASP A 87 -16.30 8.53 0.58
C ASP A 87 -17.52 8.56 -0.37
N ASP A 88 -17.76 9.71 -1.01
CA ASP A 88 -18.89 9.90 -1.90
C ASP A 88 -19.00 8.86 -3.02
N PRO A 89 -17.92 8.49 -3.75
CA PRO A 89 -17.98 7.46 -4.79
C PRO A 89 -18.51 6.11 -4.30
N LEU A 90 -18.21 5.72 -3.05
CA LEU A 90 -18.71 4.48 -2.46
C LEU A 90 -20.22 4.57 -2.22
N PHE A 91 -20.71 5.68 -1.70
CA PHE A 91 -22.14 5.89 -1.45
C PHE A 91 -22.93 5.96 -2.75
N GLU A 92 -22.43 6.68 -3.76
CA GLU A 92 -23.06 6.78 -5.08
C GLU A 92 -23.15 5.42 -5.76
N ARG A 93 -22.07 4.62 -5.69
CA ARG A 93 -22.05 3.26 -6.26
C ARG A 93 -23.04 2.34 -5.55
N ALA A 94 -23.06 2.34 -4.23
CA ALA A 94 -23.98 1.54 -3.42
C ALA A 94 -25.45 1.91 -3.72
N ALA A 95 -25.76 3.20 -3.78
CA ALA A 95 -27.10 3.69 -4.12
C ALA A 95 -27.54 3.27 -5.53
N ARG A 96 -26.64 3.37 -6.52
CA ARG A 96 -26.89 2.96 -7.91
C ARG A 96 -27.20 1.46 -8.01
N ASP A 97 -26.45 0.64 -7.28
CA ASP A 97 -26.54 -0.82 -7.36
C ASP A 97 -27.58 -1.38 -6.38
N GLY A 98 -28.16 -0.54 -5.50
CA GLY A 98 -29.21 -0.93 -4.55
C GLY A 98 -28.69 -1.83 -3.42
N VAL A 99 -27.43 -1.66 -3.00
CA VAL A 99 -26.76 -2.44 -1.96
C VAL A 99 -26.35 -1.56 -0.77
N ASP A 100 -26.09 -2.18 0.37
CA ASP A 100 -25.52 -1.48 1.52
C ASP A 100 -24.06 -1.08 1.22
N TRP A 101 -23.70 0.16 1.50
CA TRP A 101 -22.36 0.68 1.19
C TRP A 101 -21.25 0.03 2.03
N ARG A 102 -21.58 -0.43 3.25
CA ARG A 102 -20.60 -1.14 4.09
C ARG A 102 -20.30 -2.52 3.53
N GLU A 103 -21.34 -3.25 3.10
CA GLU A 103 -21.19 -4.56 2.46
C GLU A 103 -20.40 -4.44 1.15
N LEU A 104 -20.71 -3.42 0.34
CA LEU A 104 -19.95 -3.13 -0.88
C LEU A 104 -18.49 -2.84 -0.55
N GLY A 105 -18.22 -1.90 0.36
CA GLY A 105 -16.87 -1.52 0.76
C GLY A 105 -16.07 -2.71 1.28
N GLU A 106 -16.64 -3.51 2.18
CA GLU A 106 -15.99 -4.71 2.72
C GLU A 106 -15.65 -5.73 1.62
N SER A 107 -16.56 -5.95 0.68
CA SER A 107 -16.35 -6.87 -0.45
C SER A 107 -15.17 -6.41 -1.33
N GLN A 108 -15.08 -5.12 -1.63
CA GLN A 108 -14.00 -4.55 -2.44
C GLN A 108 -12.66 -4.52 -1.69
N ILE A 109 -12.68 -4.30 -0.38
CA ILE A 109 -11.48 -4.39 0.46
C ILE A 109 -10.94 -5.83 0.47
N ASN A 110 -11.83 -6.82 0.57
CA ASN A 110 -11.43 -8.22 0.56
C ASN A 110 -10.85 -8.64 -0.80
N LEU A 111 -11.43 -8.15 -1.90
CA LEU A 111 -10.89 -8.36 -3.24
C LEU A 111 -9.50 -7.73 -3.38
N PHE A 112 -9.34 -6.48 -2.96
CA PHE A 112 -8.04 -5.80 -2.95
C PHE A 112 -6.98 -6.55 -2.15
N ARG A 113 -7.34 -7.10 -0.98
CA ARG A 113 -6.39 -7.91 -0.18
C ARG A 113 -5.95 -9.16 -0.93
N SER A 114 -6.90 -9.86 -1.59
CA SER A 114 -6.58 -11.02 -2.42
C SER A 114 -5.65 -10.66 -3.57
N ASP A 115 -5.92 -9.53 -4.26
CA ASP A 115 -5.07 -9.05 -5.35
C ASP A 115 -3.64 -8.75 -4.87
N MET A 116 -3.50 -8.10 -3.70
CA MET A 116 -2.19 -7.78 -3.13
C MET A 116 -1.43 -9.03 -2.67
N GLU A 117 -2.13 -10.03 -2.14
CA GLU A 117 -1.57 -11.33 -1.79
C GLU A 117 -1.07 -12.06 -3.03
N ASP A 118 -1.85 -12.14 -4.10
CA ASP A 118 -1.50 -12.77 -5.36
C ASP A 118 -0.30 -12.09 -6.04
N LEU A 119 -0.21 -10.77 -5.95
CA LEU A 119 0.93 -9.97 -6.41
C LEU A 119 2.15 -10.09 -5.49
N ARG A 120 2.02 -10.75 -4.34
CA ARG A 120 3.08 -10.89 -3.32
C ARG A 120 3.63 -9.57 -2.81
N VAL A 121 2.79 -8.56 -2.72
CA VAL A 121 3.12 -7.27 -2.13
C VAL A 121 3.33 -7.44 -0.63
N ILE A 122 4.39 -6.84 -0.07
CA ILE A 122 4.63 -6.84 1.37
C ILE A 122 3.51 -6.02 2.04
N PRO A 123 2.77 -6.60 3.02
CA PRO A 123 1.65 -5.91 3.64
C PRO A 123 2.09 -4.71 4.49
N PRO A 124 1.24 -3.70 4.66
CA PRO A 124 1.48 -2.66 5.65
C PRO A 124 1.45 -3.24 7.06
N ARG A 125 2.32 -2.71 7.92
CA ARG A 125 2.28 -3.00 9.36
C ARG A 125 1.02 -2.42 10.00
N ASP A 126 0.68 -1.20 9.60
CA ASP A 126 -0.50 -0.48 10.09
C ASP A 126 -1.44 -0.25 8.90
N TYR A 127 -2.55 -0.98 8.85
CA TYR A 127 -3.59 -0.91 7.83
C TYR A 127 -4.85 -0.35 8.46
N VAL A 128 -5.19 0.89 8.12
CA VAL A 128 -6.16 1.71 8.86
C VAL A 128 -7.29 2.14 7.95
N SER A 129 -8.53 1.94 8.39
CA SER A 129 -9.72 2.49 7.74
C SER A 129 -10.25 3.70 8.50
N VAL A 130 -11.08 4.51 7.84
CA VAL A 130 -11.77 5.63 8.49
C VAL A 130 -12.76 5.11 9.55
N THR A 131 -13.44 3.99 9.25
CA THR A 131 -14.42 3.38 10.16
C THR A 131 -13.81 2.73 11.40
N ASP A 132 -12.51 2.41 11.38
CA ASP A 132 -11.77 1.82 12.51
C ASP A 132 -11.02 2.87 13.37
N SER A 133 -11.16 4.16 13.06
CA SER A 133 -10.37 5.26 13.67
C SER A 133 -11.12 5.99 14.77
#